data_976e539d96043897603e2a4d6bad42ab
#
_entry.id   976e539d96043897603e2a4d6bad42ab
#
_cell.length_a   1.000
_cell.length_b   1.000
_cell.length_c   1.000
_cell.angle_alpha   90.00
_cell.angle_beta   90.00
_cell.angle_gamma   90.00
#
_symmetry.space_group_name_H-M   'P 1'
#
loop_
_entity.id
_entity.type
_entity.pdbx_description
1 polymer ?
#
loop_
_entity_poly.entity_id
_entity_poly.type
_entity_poly.pdbx_seq_one_letter_code
_entity_poly.pdbx_strand_id
1 'polypeptide(L)'
;MTDYILNGVLGLAVGDALGQPAQGKTRESLKFSPVLEMRQGLWSDDTSLTLCTLASLRENDWRLDYHDLLRRFAKWLEYGYLTPEGVAFDIGATTKQALLNYLNGVPLECCAPRNEWNCGNG
;
A
#
# COMPACT_ATOMS: atom_id res chain seq x y z
N MET A 1 -16.78 -23.10 5.61
CA MET A 1 -16.84 -21.77 6.28
C MET A 1 -16.21 -20.76 5.34
N THR A 2 -16.93 -19.72 4.97
CA THR A 2 -16.40 -18.69 4.06
C THR A 2 -15.42 -17.82 4.83
N ASP A 3 -14.17 -17.78 4.40
CA ASP A 3 -13.16 -16.92 5.01
C ASP A 3 -13.28 -15.51 4.42
N TYR A 4 -14.04 -14.66 5.10
CA TYR A 4 -14.30 -13.28 4.65
C TYR A 4 -13.03 -12.42 4.62
N ILE A 5 -12.08 -12.67 5.52
CA ILE A 5 -10.81 -11.92 5.56
C ILE A 5 -9.98 -12.28 4.33
N LEU A 6 -9.79 -13.57 4.08
CA LEU A 6 -9.05 -14.04 2.91
C LEU A 6 -9.69 -13.54 1.61
N ASN A 7 -11.00 -13.64 1.47
CA ASN A 7 -11.70 -13.16 0.29
C ASN A 7 -11.59 -11.64 0.12
N GLY A 8 -11.62 -10.87 1.22
CA GLY A 8 -11.41 -9.43 1.18
C GLY A 8 -10.01 -9.06 0.71
N VAL A 9 -8.99 -9.72 1.24
CA VAL A 9 -7.58 -9.48 0.84
C VAL A 9 -7.32 -9.89 -0.61
N LEU A 10 -7.85 -11.03 -1.04
CA LEU A 10 -7.74 -11.45 -2.44
C LEU A 10 -8.48 -10.50 -3.37
N GLY A 11 -9.67 -10.04 -2.98
CA GLY A 11 -10.42 -9.04 -3.73
C GLY A 11 -9.68 -7.71 -3.88
N LEU A 12 -9.05 -7.24 -2.79
CA LEU A 12 -8.19 -6.06 -2.81
C LEU A 12 -7.02 -6.25 -3.78
N ALA A 13 -6.27 -7.34 -3.65
CA ALA A 13 -5.10 -7.62 -4.49
C ALA A 13 -5.46 -7.74 -5.97
N VAL A 14 -6.58 -8.35 -6.30
CA VAL A 14 -7.10 -8.43 -7.66
C VAL A 14 -7.50 -7.05 -8.19
N GLY A 15 -8.23 -6.28 -7.37
CA GLY A 15 -8.67 -4.93 -7.73
C GLY A 15 -7.50 -3.99 -7.99
N ASP A 16 -6.52 -3.99 -7.11
CA ASP A 16 -5.26 -3.24 -7.20
C ASP A 16 -4.50 -3.61 -8.49
N ALA A 17 -4.22 -4.90 -8.70
CA ALA A 17 -3.52 -5.38 -9.89
C ALA A 17 -4.26 -5.08 -11.21
N LEU A 18 -5.59 -5.10 -11.21
CA LEU A 18 -6.41 -4.72 -12.36
C LEU A 18 -6.42 -3.21 -12.60
N GLY A 19 -6.42 -2.41 -11.54
CA GLY A 19 -6.46 -0.95 -11.61
C GLY A 19 -5.12 -0.31 -11.98
N GLN A 20 -4.02 -0.93 -11.59
CA GLN A 20 -2.67 -0.38 -11.73
C GLN A 20 -2.34 0.08 -13.17
N PRO A 21 -2.63 -0.68 -14.26
CA PRO A 21 -2.36 -0.22 -15.63
C PRO A 21 -3.19 1.00 -16.06
N ALA A 22 -4.28 1.29 -15.36
CA ALA A 22 -5.16 2.44 -15.64
C ALA A 22 -4.76 3.70 -14.85
N GLN A 23 -3.88 3.57 -13.88
CA GLN A 23 -3.48 4.65 -13.00
C GLN A 23 -2.84 5.81 -13.76
N GLY A 24 -3.21 7.04 -13.39
CA GLY A 24 -2.76 8.25 -14.07
C GLY A 24 -3.33 8.48 -15.47
N LYS A 25 -4.15 7.58 -16.00
CA LYS A 25 -4.83 7.75 -17.29
C LYS A 25 -6.13 8.54 -17.12
N THR A 26 -6.45 9.36 -18.12
CA THR A 26 -7.73 10.06 -18.12
C THR A 26 -8.88 9.12 -18.47
N ARG A 27 -10.09 9.44 -18.00
CA ARG A 27 -11.30 8.68 -18.33
C ARG A 27 -11.54 8.60 -19.84
N GLU A 28 -11.16 9.63 -20.59
CA GLU A 28 -11.28 9.66 -22.04
C GLU A 28 -10.30 8.70 -22.71
N SER A 29 -9.03 8.69 -22.28
CA SER A 29 -8.05 7.75 -22.83
C SER A 29 -8.43 6.29 -22.59
N LEU A 30 -9.08 5.99 -21.47
CA LEU A 30 -9.57 4.64 -21.14
C LEU A 30 -10.75 4.20 -22.00
N LYS A 31 -11.57 5.14 -22.52
CA LYS A 31 -12.67 4.82 -23.45
C LYS A 31 -12.16 4.37 -24.81
N PHE A 32 -11.03 4.90 -25.26
CA PHE A 32 -10.43 4.58 -26.57
C PHE A 32 -9.46 3.42 -26.52
N SER A 33 -9.06 2.96 -25.34
CA SER A 33 -8.22 1.78 -25.15
C SER A 33 -8.94 0.77 -24.25
N PRO A 34 -9.99 0.09 -24.76
CA PRO A 34 -10.82 -0.81 -23.97
C PRO A 34 -10.06 -2.07 -23.50
N VAL A 35 -8.92 -2.38 -24.07
CA VAL A 35 -8.04 -3.45 -23.60
C VAL A 35 -7.05 -2.80 -22.65
N LEU A 36 -7.32 -2.90 -21.35
CA LEU A 36 -6.30 -2.70 -20.36
C LEU A 36 -5.22 -3.76 -20.64
N GLU A 37 -4.06 -3.34 -21.14
CA GLU A 37 -2.87 -4.18 -21.17
C GLU A 37 -2.52 -4.47 -19.70
N MET A 38 -3.06 -5.56 -19.19
CA MET A 38 -2.76 -6.04 -17.86
C MET A 38 -1.28 -6.43 -17.85
N ARG A 39 -0.45 -5.58 -17.29
CA ARG A 39 0.85 -6.02 -16.81
C ARG A 39 0.54 -7.04 -15.72
N GLN A 40 0.88 -8.27 -16.04
CA GLN A 40 0.64 -9.52 -15.33
C GLN A 40 0.57 -9.35 -13.80
N GLY A 41 -0.63 -9.15 -13.25
CA GLY A 41 -0.94 -9.40 -11.85
C GLY A 41 -0.05 -8.75 -10.79
N LEU A 42 0.52 -7.57 -11.06
CA LEU A 42 1.32 -6.84 -10.07
C LEU A 42 0.41 -5.95 -9.23
N TRP A 43 0.28 -6.28 -7.95
CA TRP A 43 -0.33 -5.37 -6.98
C TRP A 43 0.66 -4.27 -6.56
N SER A 44 0.14 -3.13 -6.14
CA SER A 44 0.90 -1.93 -5.76
C SER A 44 1.07 -1.76 -4.24
N ASP A 45 1.17 -0.51 -3.79
CA ASP A 45 1.28 -0.16 -2.39
C ASP A 45 0.02 -0.52 -1.58
N ASP A 46 -1.17 -0.39 -2.14
CA ASP A 46 -2.44 -0.70 -1.46
C ASP A 46 -2.46 -2.13 -0.90
N THR A 47 -2.12 -3.10 -1.72
CA THR A 47 -2.06 -4.50 -1.28
C THR A 47 -0.86 -4.75 -0.38
N SER A 48 0.31 -4.23 -0.71
CA SER A 48 1.53 -4.43 0.07
C SER A 48 1.40 -3.91 1.50
N LEU A 49 0.86 -2.70 1.69
CA LEU A 49 0.64 -2.11 3.01
C LEU A 49 -0.45 -2.84 3.80
N THR A 50 -1.49 -3.34 3.12
CA THR A 50 -2.50 -4.22 3.73
C THR A 50 -1.88 -5.52 4.22
N LEU A 51 -1.02 -6.16 3.44
CA LEU A 51 -0.31 -7.38 3.84
C LEU A 51 0.65 -7.11 5.02
N CYS A 52 1.34 -5.98 5.02
CA CYS A 52 2.16 -5.54 6.16
C CYS A 52 1.31 -5.38 7.43
N THR A 53 0.13 -4.80 7.31
CA THR A 53 -0.81 -4.61 8.42
C THR A 53 -1.29 -5.95 8.97
N LEU A 54 -1.69 -6.87 8.10
CA LEU A 54 -2.11 -8.21 8.50
C LEU A 54 -0.98 -9.00 9.16
N ALA A 55 0.24 -8.89 8.65
CA ALA A 55 1.41 -9.53 9.25
C ALA A 55 1.69 -8.96 10.64
N SER A 56 1.55 -7.64 10.83
CA SER A 56 1.68 -7.00 12.14
C SER A 56 0.60 -7.48 13.11
N LEU A 57 -0.65 -7.44 12.71
CA LEU A 57 -1.77 -7.89 13.54
C LEU A 57 -1.62 -9.36 13.97
N ARG A 58 -1.21 -10.25 13.05
CA ARG A 58 -1.03 -11.67 13.33
C ARG A 58 0.07 -11.93 14.36
N GLU A 59 1.18 -11.18 14.29
CA GLU A 59 2.31 -11.35 15.21
C GLU A 59 2.08 -10.69 16.58
N ASN A 60 1.14 -9.75 16.66
CA ASN A 60 0.78 -9.03 17.88
C ASN A 60 -0.58 -9.47 18.46
N ASP A 61 -0.96 -10.75 18.29
CA ASP A 61 -2.22 -11.30 18.83
C ASP A 61 -3.46 -10.49 18.45
N TRP A 62 -3.52 -10.00 17.20
CA TRP A 62 -4.58 -9.16 16.65
C TRP A 62 -4.73 -7.80 17.35
N ARG A 63 -3.67 -7.35 17.98
CA ARG A 63 -3.58 -5.99 18.55
C ARG A 63 -2.77 -5.10 17.62
N LEU A 64 -3.17 -3.84 17.52
CA LEU A 64 -2.45 -2.87 16.71
C LEU A 64 -1.23 -2.33 17.46
N ASP A 65 -0.05 -2.65 16.96
CA ASP A 65 1.23 -2.08 17.38
C ASP A 65 1.74 -1.14 16.27
N TYR A 66 1.67 0.16 16.52
CA TYR A 66 2.06 1.16 15.52
C TYR A 66 3.56 1.17 15.23
N HIS A 67 4.42 0.80 16.18
CA HIS A 67 5.85 0.69 15.95
C HIS A 67 6.18 -0.51 15.05
N ASP A 68 5.57 -1.67 15.31
CA ASP A 68 5.74 -2.84 14.44
C ASP A 68 5.16 -2.56 13.04
N LEU A 69 4.02 -1.91 12.97
CA LEU A 69 3.38 -1.55 11.70
C LEU A 69 4.29 -0.64 10.85
N LEU A 70 4.76 0.48 11.41
CA LEU A 70 5.63 1.41 10.68
C LEU A 70 6.99 0.78 10.35
N ARG A 71 7.52 -0.09 11.19
CA ARG A 71 8.73 -0.85 10.89
C ARG A 71 8.55 -1.76 9.67
N ARG A 72 7.37 -2.38 9.50
CA ARG A 72 7.04 -3.20 8.32
C ARG A 72 6.85 -2.35 7.08
N PHE A 73 6.19 -1.20 7.21
CA PHE A 73 6.03 -0.23 6.12
C PHE A 73 7.39 0.33 5.68
N ALA A 74 8.31 0.60 6.62
CA ALA A 74 9.68 1.00 6.30
C ALA A 74 10.43 -0.11 5.55
N LYS A 75 10.30 -1.38 5.97
CA LYS A 75 10.86 -2.53 5.24
C LYS A 75 10.27 -2.67 3.83
N TRP A 76 8.97 -2.41 3.67
CA TRP A 76 8.36 -2.36 2.35
C TRP A 76 9.02 -1.28 1.49
N LEU A 77 9.16 -0.05 2.01
CA LEU A 77 9.75 1.07 1.28
C LEU A 77 11.21 0.81 0.88
N GLU A 78 12.03 0.30 1.81
CA GLU A 78 13.48 0.16 1.62
C GLU A 78 13.87 -1.13 0.89
N TYR A 79 13.17 -2.22 1.14
CA TYR A 79 13.57 -3.56 0.70
C TYR A 79 12.51 -4.28 -0.13
N GLY A 80 11.41 -3.64 -0.48
CA GLY A 80 10.32 -4.27 -1.23
C GLY A 80 9.63 -5.41 -0.47
N TYR A 81 9.59 -5.36 0.85
CA TYR A 81 8.94 -6.38 1.67
C TYR A 81 7.45 -6.51 1.32
N LEU A 82 7.00 -7.72 1.04
CA LEU A 82 5.63 -8.04 0.61
C LEU A 82 5.20 -7.31 -0.67
N THR A 83 6.13 -7.11 -1.59
CA THR A 83 5.84 -6.66 -2.95
C THR A 83 5.94 -7.83 -3.93
N PRO A 84 5.32 -7.77 -5.12
CA PRO A 84 5.39 -8.87 -6.09
C PRO A 84 6.78 -9.08 -6.68
N GLU A 85 7.61 -8.04 -6.79
CA GLU A 85 8.92 -8.08 -7.45
C GLU A 85 10.09 -7.67 -6.55
N GLY A 86 9.88 -7.54 -5.24
CA GLY A 86 10.95 -7.16 -4.31
C GLY A 86 11.32 -5.67 -4.34
N VAL A 87 10.51 -4.84 -4.99
CA VAL A 87 10.70 -3.38 -5.07
C VAL A 87 9.38 -2.68 -4.79
N ALA A 88 9.41 -1.69 -3.89
CA ALA A 88 8.25 -0.84 -3.67
C ALA A 88 8.05 0.11 -4.85
N PHE A 89 6.83 0.22 -5.35
CA PHE A 89 6.45 1.14 -6.41
C PHE A 89 5.09 1.76 -6.10
N ASP A 90 4.71 2.77 -6.87
CA ASP A 90 3.45 3.50 -6.76
C ASP A 90 3.22 4.15 -5.39
N ILE A 91 4.28 4.69 -4.83
CA ILE A 91 4.30 5.20 -3.47
C ILE A 91 3.67 6.58 -3.41
N GLY A 92 2.57 6.73 -2.70
CA GLY A 92 1.95 8.03 -2.44
C GLY A 92 2.90 9.00 -1.71
N ALA A 93 2.91 10.28 -2.12
CA ALA A 93 3.81 11.28 -1.57
C ALA A 93 3.69 11.43 -0.04
N THR A 94 2.47 11.40 0.48
CA THR A 94 2.17 11.48 1.92
C THR A 94 2.71 10.27 2.67
N THR A 95 2.48 9.07 2.16
CA THR A 95 2.99 7.82 2.73
C THR A 95 4.51 7.82 2.75
N LYS A 96 5.13 8.19 1.63
CA LYS A 96 6.59 8.28 1.53
C LYS A 96 7.17 9.24 2.56
N GLN A 97 6.60 10.44 2.69
CA GLN A 97 7.06 11.43 3.66
C GLN A 97 6.93 10.93 5.10
N ALA A 98 5.80 10.30 5.44
CA ALA A 98 5.59 9.76 6.78
C ALA A 98 6.62 8.67 7.13
N LEU A 99 6.93 7.78 6.19
CA LEU A 99 7.91 6.72 6.40
C LEU A 99 9.35 7.25 6.47
N LEU A 100 9.69 8.26 5.66
CA LEU A 100 10.99 8.94 5.78
C LEU A 100 11.14 9.65 7.12
N ASN A 101 10.10 10.31 7.63
CA ASN A 101 10.10 10.91 8.96
C ASN A 101 10.34 9.85 10.04
N TYR A 102 9.66 8.71 9.98
CA TYR A 102 9.85 7.58 10.89
C TYR A 102 11.30 7.06 10.86
N LEU A 103 11.86 6.84 9.67
CA LEU A 103 13.25 6.38 9.49
C LEU A 103 14.28 7.40 10.01
N ASN A 104 13.96 8.68 9.97
CA ASN A 104 14.78 9.75 10.53
C ASN A 104 14.59 9.96 12.05
N GLY A 105 13.85 9.09 12.73
CA GLY A 105 13.65 9.14 14.18
C GLY A 105 12.66 10.19 14.66
N VAL A 106 11.80 10.71 13.78
CA VAL A 106 10.69 11.59 14.20
C VAL A 106 9.73 10.80 15.08
N PRO A 107 9.23 11.35 16.20
CA PRO A 107 8.24 10.68 17.04
C PRO A 107 7.04 10.20 16.23
N LEU A 108 6.55 9.01 16.54
CA LEU A 108 5.53 8.30 15.77
C LEU A 108 4.29 9.14 15.49
N GLU A 109 3.81 9.88 16.50
CA GLU A 109 2.66 10.78 16.40
C GLU A 109 2.89 12.01 15.52
N CYS A 110 4.15 12.27 15.14
CA CYS A 110 4.56 13.39 14.29
C CYS A 110 5.01 12.96 12.90
N CYS A 111 5.02 11.67 12.60
CA CYS A 111 5.50 11.18 11.30
C CYS A 111 4.60 11.60 10.14
N ALA A 112 3.28 11.59 10.33
CA ALA A 112 2.34 11.97 9.28
C ALA A 112 2.39 13.48 9.00
N PRO A 113 2.43 13.91 7.73
CA PRO A 113 2.29 15.33 7.37
C PRO A 113 0.96 15.90 7.89
N ARG A 114 1.00 17.11 8.45
CA ARG A 114 -0.16 17.79 9.06
C ARG A 114 -0.57 19.04 8.28
N ASN A 115 -0.53 19.02 6.98
CA ASN A 115 -0.98 20.15 6.19
C ASN A 115 -2.13 19.73 5.26
N GLU A 116 -3.01 20.70 4.97
CA GLU A 116 -4.22 20.48 4.16
C GLU A 116 -3.93 20.00 2.73
N TRP A 117 -2.73 20.22 2.24
CA TRP A 117 -2.31 19.88 0.87
C TRP A 117 -1.74 18.47 0.74
N ASN A 118 -1.37 17.84 1.87
CA ASN A 118 -0.73 16.53 1.92
C ASN A 118 -1.56 15.51 2.71
N CYS A 119 -2.87 15.68 2.81
CA CYS A 119 -3.73 14.65 3.37
C CYS A 119 -4.03 13.62 2.28
N GLY A 120 -3.60 12.39 2.51
CA GLY A 120 -3.98 11.25 1.70
C GLY A 120 -5.47 10.95 1.85
N ASN A 121 -6.05 10.31 0.86
CA ASN A 121 -7.46 9.88 0.84
C ASN A 121 -7.61 8.35 0.90
N GLY A 122 -6.52 7.65 1.14
CA GLY A 122 -6.47 6.19 1.23
C GLY A 122 -6.46 5.65 2.63
#